data_aa7da3d9f556a0686d3ee166fdf986d9
#
_entry.id   aa7da3d9f556a0686d3ee166fdf986d9
#
_cell.length_a   1.000
_cell.length_b   1.000
_cell.length_c   1.000
_cell.angle_alpha   90.00
_cell.angle_beta   90.00
_cell.angle_gamma   90.00
#
_symmetry.space_group_name_H-M   'P 1'
#
loop_
_entity.id
_entity.type
_entity.pdbx_description
1 polymer ?
#
loop_
_entity_poly.entity_id
_entity_poly.type
_entity_poly.pdbx_seq_one_letter_code
_entity_poly.pdbx_strand_id
1 'polypeptide(L)'
;MVEILDSTLREGEQTPHVNFLVDEKLEIARLLDKVGVDMIEAGDPSVSPNIFQAIKKISAMRLKAEIVGHSLAIKANIDKAKESNVDRVAIFYATSKIHLENKTHKSEDQAINIVVEHVRYARSLGLKVRYTPEDASRTDFEYLVKICNLAIEAGADRISFADTLGIMQPHEVYERIVDLRKRLLPCKIDLHCHDDYGLALANAMAGIRAGADCIHTTINGMGERTGIPDLAETVVALNNLMGIKKYDMQALLPTSAYMEKISGFFLAPNKPISGINAFSHKSGVHTNGVLKDPRTYEPFDPAIIGRERRIVIDKYTGKRAVASRLEEYGVTVTPEELDKITEAIKNIGDTRKFLFDADIVEIAENVTGRTIDLIPKEINAMVMISVESHVYTSAVVRRLKNFKNVYNVYEITGDYDISVYTKVADTAALNNFIEQVRTIPGVKQTETTLILKKHTDNGFN
;
A
#
# COMPACT_ATOMS: atom_id res chain seq x y z
N MET A 1 4.20 -5.16 -23.48
CA MET A 1 3.87 -4.04 -22.57
C MET A 1 3.83 -4.63 -21.17
N VAL A 2 4.49 -4.02 -20.19
CA VAL A 2 4.55 -4.54 -18.81
C VAL A 2 3.19 -4.40 -18.15
N GLU A 3 2.78 -5.42 -17.42
CA GLU A 3 1.52 -5.50 -16.68
C GLU A 3 1.78 -5.52 -15.17
N ILE A 4 0.80 -5.09 -14.39
CA ILE A 4 0.77 -5.27 -12.93
C ILE A 4 -0.44 -6.15 -12.58
N LEU A 5 -0.18 -7.21 -11.83
CA LEU A 5 -1.20 -7.95 -11.09
C LEU A 5 -1.10 -7.54 -9.63
N ASP A 6 -2.16 -6.97 -9.08
CA ASP A 6 -2.20 -6.70 -7.64
C ASP A 6 -2.87 -7.85 -6.88
N SER A 7 -2.18 -8.34 -5.86
CA SER A 7 -2.58 -9.50 -5.04
C SER A 7 -2.95 -9.10 -3.61
N THR A 8 -3.28 -7.84 -3.36
CA THR A 8 -3.66 -7.37 -2.01
C THR A 8 -4.78 -8.19 -1.39
N LEU A 9 -5.78 -8.55 -2.20
CA LEU A 9 -6.96 -9.31 -1.75
C LEU A 9 -6.69 -10.82 -1.54
N ARG A 10 -5.51 -11.30 -1.89
CA ARG A 10 -5.05 -12.68 -1.65
C ARG A 10 -3.80 -12.68 -0.79
N GLU A 11 -2.66 -12.24 -1.33
CA GLU A 11 -1.36 -12.19 -0.66
C GLU A 11 -1.36 -11.19 0.49
N GLY A 12 -1.89 -9.98 0.24
CA GLY A 12 -1.97 -8.93 1.25
C GLY A 12 -2.83 -9.32 2.46
N GLU A 13 -3.90 -10.08 2.24
CA GLU A 13 -4.73 -10.59 3.35
C GLU A 13 -4.05 -11.68 4.17
N GLN A 14 -2.94 -12.26 3.69
CA GLN A 14 -2.12 -13.21 4.45
C GLN A 14 -1.14 -12.53 5.40
N THR A 15 -1.07 -11.21 5.42
CA THR A 15 -0.33 -10.47 6.45
C THR A 15 -0.87 -10.84 7.84
N PRO A 16 -0.02 -11.21 8.80
CA PRO A 16 -0.47 -11.55 10.16
C PRO A 16 -1.39 -10.48 10.75
N HIS A 17 -2.51 -10.91 11.34
CA HIS A 17 -3.54 -10.08 11.96
C HIS A 17 -4.38 -9.21 11.01
N VAL A 18 -4.26 -9.36 9.70
CA VAL A 18 -5.07 -8.65 8.70
C VAL A 18 -6.19 -9.54 8.18
N ASN A 19 -7.42 -9.00 8.18
CA ASN A 19 -8.60 -9.59 7.54
C ASN A 19 -9.46 -8.46 6.98
N PHE A 20 -9.88 -8.57 5.73
CA PHE A 20 -10.74 -7.58 5.10
C PHE A 20 -12.20 -8.03 5.09
N LEU A 21 -13.10 -7.10 5.44
CA LEU A 21 -14.54 -7.30 5.28
C LEU A 21 -14.92 -7.27 3.78
N VAL A 22 -16.07 -7.85 3.44
CA VAL A 22 -16.53 -7.90 2.04
C VAL A 22 -16.57 -6.49 1.42
N ASP A 23 -17.13 -5.50 2.12
CA ASP A 23 -17.23 -4.14 1.58
C ASP A 23 -15.87 -3.45 1.45
N GLU A 24 -14.93 -3.76 2.35
CA GLU A 24 -13.54 -3.29 2.25
C GLU A 24 -12.85 -3.90 1.02
N LYS A 25 -13.06 -5.19 0.74
CA LYS A 25 -12.54 -5.85 -0.48
C LYS A 25 -13.10 -5.23 -1.76
N LEU A 26 -14.37 -4.85 -1.77
CA LEU A 26 -14.97 -4.15 -2.91
C LEU A 26 -14.33 -2.78 -3.13
N GLU A 27 -14.07 -2.04 -2.05
CA GLU A 27 -13.41 -0.74 -2.15
C GLU A 27 -11.94 -0.85 -2.56
N ILE A 28 -11.19 -1.82 -2.02
CA ILE A 28 -9.82 -2.14 -2.48
C ILE A 28 -9.82 -2.41 -3.99
N ALA A 29 -10.75 -3.22 -4.49
CA ALA A 29 -10.83 -3.53 -5.91
C ALA A 29 -11.10 -2.27 -6.77
N ARG A 30 -11.96 -1.33 -6.30
CA ARG A 30 -12.19 -0.04 -6.98
C ARG A 30 -10.93 0.84 -7.01
N LEU A 31 -10.23 0.92 -5.88
CA LEU A 31 -9.00 1.70 -5.78
C LEU A 31 -7.90 1.15 -6.69
N LEU A 32 -7.75 -0.16 -6.76
CA LEU A 32 -6.82 -0.83 -7.67
C LEU A 32 -7.16 -0.59 -9.14
N ASP A 33 -8.44 -0.69 -9.52
CA ASP A 33 -8.92 -0.38 -10.86
C ASP A 33 -8.71 1.11 -11.22
N LYS A 34 -8.84 2.01 -10.23
CA LYS A 34 -8.54 3.44 -10.39
C LYS A 34 -7.05 3.69 -10.62
N VAL A 35 -6.16 3.00 -9.91
CA VAL A 35 -4.71 3.03 -10.19
C VAL A 35 -4.44 2.54 -11.60
N GLY A 36 -5.27 1.64 -12.13
CA GLY A 36 -5.18 1.09 -13.47
C GLY A 36 -4.33 -0.17 -13.55
N VAL A 37 -4.30 -0.98 -12.48
CA VAL A 37 -3.65 -2.30 -12.53
C VAL A 37 -4.32 -3.19 -13.58
N ASP A 38 -3.56 -4.09 -14.20
CA ASP A 38 -4.06 -4.93 -15.28
C ASP A 38 -4.90 -6.10 -14.78
N MET A 39 -4.53 -6.62 -13.62
CA MET A 39 -5.18 -7.77 -13.00
C MET A 39 -5.30 -7.57 -11.50
N ILE A 40 -6.40 -8.07 -10.92
CA ILE A 40 -6.63 -8.12 -9.48
C ILE A 40 -6.81 -9.58 -9.06
N GLU A 41 -5.89 -10.12 -8.27
CA GLU A 41 -6.03 -11.43 -7.66
C GLU A 41 -6.93 -11.29 -6.43
N ALA A 42 -8.21 -11.61 -6.61
CA ALA A 42 -9.29 -11.25 -5.70
C ALA A 42 -9.45 -12.21 -4.49
N GLY A 43 -8.63 -13.26 -4.41
CA GLY A 43 -8.61 -14.24 -3.33
C GLY A 43 -8.73 -15.68 -3.81
N ASP A 44 -8.75 -16.62 -2.86
CA ASP A 44 -9.07 -18.04 -3.11
C ASP A 44 -10.53 -18.31 -2.70
N PRO A 45 -11.44 -18.56 -3.66
CA PRO A 45 -12.88 -18.74 -3.37
C PRO A 45 -13.19 -20.01 -2.58
N SER A 46 -12.22 -20.90 -2.39
CA SER A 46 -12.38 -22.14 -1.63
C SER A 46 -12.18 -21.97 -0.13
N VAL A 47 -11.54 -20.88 0.30
CA VAL A 47 -11.15 -20.65 1.71
C VAL A 47 -12.35 -20.40 2.61
N SER A 48 -13.31 -19.56 2.19
CA SER A 48 -14.50 -19.29 2.99
C SER A 48 -15.68 -18.78 2.15
N PRO A 49 -16.93 -18.92 2.66
CA PRO A 49 -18.11 -18.35 2.01
C PRO A 49 -18.02 -16.83 1.80
N ASN A 50 -17.42 -16.09 2.75
CA ASN A 50 -17.28 -14.64 2.66
C ASN A 50 -16.30 -14.23 1.55
N ILE A 51 -15.18 -14.94 1.42
CA ILE A 51 -14.22 -14.72 0.33
C ILE A 51 -14.87 -15.04 -1.01
N PHE A 52 -15.56 -16.17 -1.12
CA PHE A 52 -16.32 -16.51 -2.33
C PHE A 52 -17.31 -15.41 -2.73
N GLN A 53 -18.10 -14.90 -1.78
CA GLN A 53 -19.07 -13.83 -2.03
C GLN A 53 -18.39 -12.52 -2.42
N ALA A 54 -17.27 -12.18 -1.80
CA ALA A 54 -16.49 -10.99 -2.15
C ALA A 54 -15.98 -11.08 -3.61
N ILE A 55 -15.35 -12.20 -3.99
CA ILE A 55 -14.85 -12.42 -5.34
C ILE A 55 -16.00 -12.33 -6.36
N LYS A 56 -17.12 -12.99 -6.10
CA LYS A 56 -18.30 -12.95 -6.98
C LYS A 56 -18.85 -11.54 -7.16
N LYS A 57 -18.89 -10.74 -6.09
CA LYS A 57 -19.29 -9.33 -6.17
C LYS A 57 -18.28 -8.49 -6.94
N ILE A 58 -16.96 -8.68 -6.72
CA ILE A 58 -15.90 -8.00 -7.46
C ILE A 58 -15.99 -8.31 -8.96
N SER A 59 -16.16 -9.57 -9.33
CA SER A 59 -16.35 -9.98 -10.73
C SER A 59 -17.58 -9.34 -11.38
N ALA A 60 -18.62 -9.02 -10.60
CA ALA A 60 -19.82 -8.34 -11.09
C ALA A 60 -19.66 -6.81 -11.22
N MET A 61 -18.60 -6.21 -10.69
CA MET A 61 -18.38 -4.75 -10.72
C MET A 61 -18.01 -4.21 -12.10
N ARG A 62 -17.67 -5.07 -13.06
CA ARG A 62 -17.24 -4.70 -14.43
C ARG A 62 -16.05 -3.73 -14.42
N LEU A 63 -15.06 -4.04 -13.60
CA LEU A 63 -13.80 -3.33 -13.56
C LEU A 63 -13.05 -3.48 -14.88
N LYS A 64 -12.09 -2.59 -15.16
CA LYS A 64 -11.19 -2.71 -16.32
C LYS A 64 -10.16 -3.81 -16.13
N ALA A 65 -9.73 -4.01 -14.87
CA ALA A 65 -8.80 -5.04 -14.48
C ALA A 65 -9.40 -6.44 -14.66
N GLU A 66 -8.61 -7.39 -15.18
CA GLU A 66 -8.97 -8.81 -15.24
C GLU A 66 -9.02 -9.38 -13.82
N ILE A 67 -10.11 -10.08 -13.47
CA ILE A 67 -10.26 -10.66 -12.12
C ILE A 67 -9.72 -12.08 -12.10
N VAL A 68 -8.79 -12.32 -11.16
CA VAL A 68 -8.08 -13.59 -11.00
C VAL A 68 -8.51 -14.25 -9.69
N GLY A 69 -8.92 -15.52 -9.76
CA GLY A 69 -9.16 -16.37 -8.60
C GLY A 69 -7.97 -17.28 -8.34
N HIS A 70 -7.47 -17.34 -7.12
CA HIS A 70 -6.40 -18.24 -6.72
C HIS A 70 -6.95 -19.63 -6.44
N SER A 71 -6.21 -20.70 -6.73
CA SER A 71 -6.69 -22.06 -6.56
C SER A 71 -5.57 -23.08 -6.42
N LEU A 72 -5.69 -23.96 -5.44
CA LEU A 72 -4.94 -25.22 -5.46
C LEU A 72 -5.30 -26.04 -6.71
N ALA A 73 -4.40 -26.93 -7.16
CA ALA A 73 -4.67 -27.92 -8.19
C ALA A 73 -5.65 -29.00 -7.69
N ILE A 74 -6.90 -28.60 -7.46
CA ILE A 74 -8.02 -29.43 -6.96
C ILE A 74 -9.29 -29.03 -7.74
N LYS A 75 -9.99 -29.96 -8.34
CA LYS A 75 -11.19 -29.69 -9.19
C LYS A 75 -12.23 -28.86 -8.46
N ALA A 76 -12.59 -29.25 -7.23
CA ALA A 76 -13.58 -28.51 -6.43
C ALA A 76 -13.22 -27.05 -6.17
N ASN A 77 -11.92 -26.71 -6.05
CA ASN A 77 -11.47 -25.34 -5.88
C ASN A 77 -11.57 -24.55 -7.21
N ILE A 78 -11.24 -25.21 -8.32
CA ILE A 78 -11.37 -24.65 -9.68
C ILE A 78 -12.86 -24.41 -10.02
N ASP A 79 -13.76 -25.32 -9.62
CA ASP A 79 -15.20 -25.16 -9.78
C ASP A 79 -15.69 -23.90 -9.04
N LYS A 80 -15.25 -23.69 -7.80
CA LYS A 80 -15.59 -22.47 -7.04
C LYS A 80 -15.05 -21.20 -7.70
N ALA A 81 -13.84 -21.24 -8.30
CA ALA A 81 -13.34 -20.12 -9.07
C ALA A 81 -14.25 -19.84 -10.28
N LYS A 82 -14.68 -20.87 -11.00
CA LYS A 82 -15.66 -20.73 -12.11
C LYS A 82 -17.00 -20.16 -11.62
N GLU A 83 -17.54 -20.66 -10.52
CA GLU A 83 -18.82 -20.21 -9.94
C GLU A 83 -18.77 -18.77 -9.44
N SER A 84 -17.57 -18.26 -9.07
CA SER A 84 -17.37 -16.87 -8.67
C SER A 84 -17.22 -15.90 -9.84
N ASN A 85 -17.30 -16.40 -11.09
CA ASN A 85 -17.23 -15.64 -12.33
C ASN A 85 -15.91 -14.88 -12.55
N VAL A 86 -14.79 -15.42 -12.09
CA VAL A 86 -13.48 -14.84 -12.40
C VAL A 86 -13.13 -15.04 -13.88
N ASP A 87 -12.33 -14.15 -14.44
CA ASP A 87 -11.86 -14.22 -15.83
C ASP A 87 -10.75 -15.26 -16.00
N ARG A 88 -9.93 -15.41 -14.95
CA ARG A 88 -8.75 -16.28 -14.90
C ARG A 88 -8.70 -17.04 -13.60
N VAL A 89 -8.24 -18.29 -13.65
CA VAL A 89 -7.82 -19.04 -12.46
C VAL A 89 -6.29 -19.12 -12.39
N ALA A 90 -5.74 -18.83 -11.23
CA ALA A 90 -4.32 -19.00 -10.92
C ALA A 90 -4.14 -20.31 -10.17
N ILE A 91 -3.71 -21.34 -10.87
CA ILE A 91 -3.46 -22.67 -10.29
C ILE A 91 -2.01 -22.72 -9.80
N PHE A 92 -1.80 -23.10 -8.55
CA PHE A 92 -0.45 -23.31 -8.01
C PHE A 92 -0.23 -24.71 -7.52
N TYR A 93 1.00 -25.18 -7.65
CA TYR A 93 1.45 -26.46 -7.13
C TYR A 93 2.95 -26.42 -6.82
N ALA A 94 3.35 -27.08 -5.74
CA ALA A 94 4.73 -27.16 -5.31
C ALA A 94 5.63 -27.88 -6.32
N THR A 95 6.85 -27.37 -6.54
CA THR A 95 7.79 -27.93 -7.49
C THR A 95 9.17 -28.22 -6.92
N SER A 96 9.60 -27.51 -5.87
CA SER A 96 10.90 -27.79 -5.27
C SER A 96 10.93 -29.14 -4.56
N LYS A 97 12.09 -29.78 -4.57
CA LYS A 97 12.29 -31.09 -3.91
C LYS A 97 11.85 -31.06 -2.45
N ILE A 98 12.22 -30.01 -1.73
CA ILE A 98 11.85 -29.88 -0.31
C ILE A 98 10.33 -29.80 -0.09
N HIS A 99 9.60 -29.11 -0.99
CA HIS A 99 8.14 -29.05 -0.91
C HIS A 99 7.48 -30.33 -1.39
N LEU A 100 8.01 -30.99 -2.42
CA LEU A 100 7.50 -32.27 -2.90
C LEU A 100 7.62 -33.35 -1.82
N GLU A 101 8.75 -33.42 -1.12
CA GLU A 101 9.01 -34.40 -0.07
C GLU A 101 8.23 -34.11 1.24
N ASN A 102 8.20 -32.84 1.70
CA ASN A 102 7.74 -32.52 3.05
C ASN A 102 6.33 -31.92 3.09
N LYS A 103 5.82 -31.35 1.97
CA LYS A 103 4.50 -30.71 1.91
C LYS A 103 3.48 -31.56 1.18
N THR A 104 3.82 -32.03 -0.03
CA THR A 104 2.85 -32.73 -0.87
C THR A 104 3.00 -34.26 -0.85
N HIS A 105 4.15 -34.77 -0.46
CA HIS A 105 4.52 -36.19 -0.48
C HIS A 105 4.27 -36.81 -1.87
N LYS A 106 4.74 -36.13 -2.93
CA LYS A 106 4.59 -36.53 -4.32
C LYS A 106 5.93 -36.57 -5.04
N SER A 107 6.04 -37.45 -6.03
CA SER A 107 7.16 -37.42 -6.98
C SER A 107 6.94 -36.30 -8.02
N GLU A 108 8.01 -35.94 -8.73
CA GLU A 108 7.96 -34.97 -9.84
C GLU A 108 6.94 -35.39 -10.91
N ASP A 109 6.91 -36.67 -11.30
CA ASP A 109 5.95 -37.17 -12.30
C ASP A 109 4.50 -37.11 -11.79
N GLN A 110 4.27 -37.36 -10.50
CA GLN A 110 2.95 -37.20 -9.91
C GLN A 110 2.52 -35.72 -9.90
N ALA A 111 3.44 -34.80 -9.58
CA ALA A 111 3.19 -33.37 -9.60
C ALA A 111 2.85 -32.87 -11.03
N ILE A 112 3.61 -33.33 -12.04
CA ILE A 112 3.32 -33.06 -13.46
C ILE A 112 1.90 -33.51 -13.81
N ASN A 113 1.54 -34.75 -13.50
CA ASN A 113 0.21 -35.27 -13.82
C ASN A 113 -0.90 -34.47 -13.17
N ILE A 114 -0.75 -34.07 -11.90
CA ILE A 114 -1.70 -33.22 -11.17
C ILE A 114 -1.83 -31.88 -11.89
N VAL A 115 -0.73 -31.21 -12.19
CA VAL A 115 -0.76 -29.87 -12.81
C VAL A 115 -1.43 -29.94 -14.20
N VAL A 116 -1.01 -30.87 -15.05
CA VAL A 116 -1.55 -31.04 -16.41
C VAL A 116 -3.05 -31.36 -16.39
N GLU A 117 -3.48 -32.26 -15.50
CA GLU A 117 -4.91 -32.60 -15.36
C GLU A 117 -5.73 -31.36 -14.97
N HIS A 118 -5.30 -30.61 -13.98
CA HIS A 118 -6.07 -29.49 -13.44
C HIS A 118 -6.05 -28.26 -14.35
N VAL A 119 -4.95 -28.01 -15.07
CA VAL A 119 -4.90 -26.98 -16.12
C VAL A 119 -5.85 -27.32 -17.24
N ARG A 120 -5.85 -28.57 -17.76
CA ARG A 120 -6.82 -29.03 -18.79
C ARG A 120 -8.26 -28.89 -18.29
N TYR A 121 -8.51 -29.27 -17.03
CA TYR A 121 -9.82 -29.17 -16.43
C TYR A 121 -10.30 -27.70 -16.40
N ALA A 122 -9.51 -26.78 -15.91
CA ALA A 122 -9.86 -25.36 -15.87
C ALA A 122 -10.11 -24.81 -17.29
N ARG A 123 -9.31 -25.18 -18.26
CA ARG A 123 -9.52 -24.82 -19.68
C ARG A 123 -10.83 -25.38 -20.23
N SER A 124 -11.21 -26.60 -19.88
CA SER A 124 -12.49 -27.20 -20.31
C SER A 124 -13.71 -26.44 -19.78
N LEU A 125 -13.56 -25.73 -18.64
CA LEU A 125 -14.58 -24.83 -18.08
C LEU A 125 -14.59 -23.44 -18.74
N GLY A 126 -13.69 -23.18 -19.72
CA GLY A 126 -13.58 -21.91 -20.42
C GLY A 126 -12.81 -20.81 -19.64
N LEU A 127 -12.11 -21.15 -18.57
CA LEU A 127 -11.26 -20.21 -17.83
C LEU A 127 -9.93 -19.97 -18.55
N LYS A 128 -9.39 -18.74 -18.47
CA LYS A 128 -7.96 -18.50 -18.71
C LYS A 128 -7.18 -19.07 -17.54
N VAL A 129 -5.96 -19.55 -17.78
CA VAL A 129 -5.18 -20.23 -16.73
C VAL A 129 -3.79 -19.63 -16.61
N ARG A 130 -3.43 -19.20 -15.39
CA ARG A 130 -2.05 -18.98 -14.95
C ARG A 130 -1.60 -20.18 -14.12
N TYR A 131 -0.46 -20.75 -14.46
CA TYR A 131 0.19 -21.75 -13.60
C TYR A 131 1.31 -21.13 -12.80
N THR A 132 1.35 -21.40 -11.50
CA THR A 132 2.39 -20.96 -10.58
C THR A 132 3.13 -22.16 -10.03
N PRO A 133 4.37 -22.47 -10.51
CA PRO A 133 5.26 -23.39 -9.85
C PRO A 133 5.70 -22.79 -8.50
N GLU A 134 5.13 -23.26 -7.40
CA GLU A 134 5.47 -22.78 -6.07
C GLU A 134 6.90 -23.18 -5.72
N ASP A 135 7.66 -22.22 -5.18
CA ASP A 135 9.08 -22.39 -4.83
C ASP A 135 9.99 -22.63 -6.05
N ALA A 136 9.69 -21.90 -7.14
CA ALA A 136 10.40 -22.02 -8.41
C ALA A 136 11.88 -21.64 -8.30
N SER A 137 12.24 -20.73 -7.38
CA SER A 137 13.62 -20.33 -7.12
C SER A 137 14.53 -21.49 -6.67
N ARG A 138 13.97 -22.47 -5.93
CA ARG A 138 14.69 -23.66 -5.44
C ARG A 138 14.40 -24.94 -6.21
N THR A 139 13.60 -24.84 -7.26
CA THR A 139 13.28 -25.98 -8.13
C THR A 139 14.43 -26.25 -9.10
N ASP A 140 14.75 -27.53 -9.34
CA ASP A 140 15.68 -27.90 -10.42
C ASP A 140 15.25 -27.29 -11.75
N PHE A 141 16.18 -26.66 -12.46
CA PHE A 141 15.83 -25.84 -13.63
C PHE A 141 15.25 -26.67 -14.78
N GLU A 142 15.80 -27.86 -15.03
CA GLU A 142 15.32 -28.74 -16.11
C GLU A 142 13.91 -29.25 -15.79
N TYR A 143 13.67 -29.60 -14.54
CA TYR A 143 12.34 -29.98 -14.08
C TYR A 143 11.35 -28.82 -14.15
N LEU A 144 11.77 -27.61 -13.74
CA LEU A 144 10.95 -26.39 -13.82
C LEU A 144 10.50 -26.12 -15.27
N VAL A 145 11.44 -26.16 -16.22
CA VAL A 145 11.14 -26.00 -17.65
C VAL A 145 10.18 -27.06 -18.16
N LYS A 146 10.42 -28.33 -17.77
CA LYS A 146 9.58 -29.47 -18.17
C LYS A 146 8.13 -29.29 -17.71
N ILE A 147 7.92 -29.05 -16.42
CA ILE A 147 6.56 -28.92 -15.86
C ILE A 147 5.83 -27.67 -16.39
N CYS A 148 6.54 -26.55 -16.57
CA CYS A 148 5.96 -25.33 -17.14
C CYS A 148 5.52 -25.54 -18.59
N ASN A 149 6.35 -26.18 -19.44
CA ASN A 149 5.97 -26.47 -20.83
C ASN A 149 4.77 -27.40 -20.91
N LEU A 150 4.72 -28.43 -20.08
CA LEU A 150 3.56 -29.32 -20.02
C LEU A 150 2.30 -28.62 -19.53
N ALA A 151 2.42 -27.65 -18.61
CA ALA A 151 1.30 -26.81 -18.22
C ALA A 151 0.84 -25.88 -19.35
N ILE A 152 1.77 -25.32 -20.16
CA ILE A 152 1.44 -24.51 -21.35
C ILE A 152 0.75 -25.35 -22.40
N GLU A 153 1.25 -26.56 -22.71
CA GLU A 153 0.61 -27.50 -23.61
C GLU A 153 -0.80 -27.91 -23.12
N ALA A 154 -0.99 -27.98 -21.82
CA ALA A 154 -2.30 -28.25 -21.22
C ALA A 154 -3.26 -27.04 -21.31
N GLY A 155 -2.76 -25.86 -21.65
CA GLY A 155 -3.54 -24.65 -21.91
C GLY A 155 -3.28 -23.48 -20.97
N ALA A 156 -2.25 -23.49 -20.12
CA ALA A 156 -1.83 -22.31 -19.39
C ALA A 156 -1.25 -21.27 -20.37
N ASP A 157 -1.73 -20.03 -20.29
CA ASP A 157 -1.24 -18.92 -21.12
C ASP A 157 -0.26 -18.01 -20.37
N ARG A 158 -0.08 -18.25 -19.07
CA ARG A 158 0.85 -17.53 -18.18
C ARG A 158 1.55 -18.51 -17.24
N ILE A 159 2.83 -18.26 -16.99
CA ILE A 159 3.61 -18.92 -15.96
C ILE A 159 4.06 -17.86 -14.95
N SER A 160 3.77 -18.05 -13.66
CA SER A 160 4.22 -17.15 -12.61
C SER A 160 5.46 -17.72 -11.93
N PHE A 161 6.63 -17.15 -12.20
CA PHE A 161 7.86 -17.50 -11.49
C PHE A 161 7.79 -16.99 -10.06
N ALA A 162 7.80 -17.91 -9.08
CA ALA A 162 7.67 -17.59 -7.66
C ALA A 162 9.00 -17.77 -6.92
N ASP A 163 9.58 -16.66 -6.46
CA ASP A 163 10.63 -16.66 -5.44
C ASP A 163 9.95 -16.63 -4.06
N THR A 164 9.44 -17.79 -3.67
CA THR A 164 8.58 -17.99 -2.50
C THR A 164 9.25 -17.59 -1.18
N LEU A 165 10.56 -17.67 -1.10
CA LEU A 165 11.32 -17.32 0.11
C LEU A 165 12.07 -15.99 -0.01
N GLY A 166 11.97 -15.30 -1.16
CA GLY A 166 12.65 -14.04 -1.40
C GLY A 166 14.18 -14.15 -1.32
N ILE A 167 14.76 -15.29 -1.74
CA ILE A 167 16.19 -15.60 -1.57
C ILE A 167 17.06 -15.25 -2.79
N MET A 168 16.45 -14.92 -3.90
CA MET A 168 17.19 -14.59 -5.11
C MET A 168 17.74 -13.16 -5.10
N GLN A 169 18.87 -12.98 -5.78
CA GLN A 169 19.44 -11.67 -6.06
C GLN A 169 18.99 -11.17 -7.45
N PRO A 170 19.01 -9.85 -7.72
CA PRO A 170 18.50 -9.30 -8.99
C PRO A 170 19.17 -9.88 -10.24
N HIS A 171 20.48 -10.16 -10.19
CA HIS A 171 21.18 -10.76 -11.34
C HIS A 171 20.77 -12.22 -11.58
N GLU A 172 20.51 -13.00 -10.50
CA GLU A 172 20.03 -14.37 -10.61
C GLU A 172 18.62 -14.43 -11.19
N VAL A 173 17.73 -13.51 -10.77
CA VAL A 173 16.38 -13.39 -11.37
C VAL A 173 16.50 -13.01 -12.84
N TYR A 174 17.37 -12.06 -13.18
CA TYR A 174 17.59 -11.68 -14.59
C TYR A 174 18.00 -12.88 -15.44
N GLU A 175 19.04 -13.61 -15.04
CA GLU A 175 19.55 -14.78 -15.75
C GLU A 175 18.47 -15.89 -15.85
N ARG A 176 17.78 -16.15 -14.75
CA ARG A 176 16.71 -17.16 -14.70
C ARG A 176 15.57 -16.84 -15.68
N ILE A 177 15.13 -15.59 -15.74
CA ILE A 177 14.06 -15.20 -16.66
C ILE A 177 14.53 -15.20 -18.12
N VAL A 178 15.76 -14.78 -18.40
CA VAL A 178 16.36 -14.91 -19.76
C VAL A 178 16.35 -16.36 -20.20
N ASP A 179 16.75 -17.29 -19.33
CA ASP A 179 16.82 -18.70 -19.68
C ASP A 179 15.41 -19.35 -19.79
N LEU A 180 14.47 -18.96 -18.92
CA LEU A 180 13.07 -19.39 -19.06
C LEU A 180 12.49 -18.91 -20.40
N ARG A 181 12.75 -17.67 -20.82
CA ARG A 181 12.29 -17.16 -22.13
C ARG A 181 12.78 -17.96 -23.32
N LYS A 182 14.02 -18.47 -23.24
CA LYS A 182 14.58 -19.31 -24.31
C LYS A 182 14.00 -20.72 -24.37
N ARG A 183 13.54 -21.22 -23.23
CA ARG A 183 13.20 -22.62 -23.02
C ARG A 183 11.69 -22.91 -22.97
N LEU A 184 10.89 -21.91 -22.55
CA LEU A 184 9.45 -22.05 -22.47
C LEU A 184 8.80 -21.88 -23.84
N LEU A 185 7.75 -22.65 -24.07
CA LEU A 185 6.79 -22.40 -25.15
C LEU A 185 6.20 -20.98 -25.02
N PRO A 186 5.63 -20.43 -26.12
CA PRO A 186 5.07 -19.07 -26.08
C PRO A 186 4.03 -18.89 -24.97
N CYS A 187 4.35 -18.06 -23.98
CA CYS A 187 3.48 -17.70 -22.85
C CYS A 187 3.90 -16.35 -22.28
N LYS A 188 3.08 -15.77 -21.42
CA LYS A 188 3.50 -14.67 -20.56
C LYS A 188 4.22 -15.20 -19.31
N ILE A 189 5.22 -14.45 -18.83
CA ILE A 189 5.94 -14.75 -17.58
C ILE A 189 5.63 -13.66 -16.56
N ASP A 190 5.08 -14.07 -15.43
CA ASP A 190 4.79 -13.22 -14.28
C ASP A 190 5.88 -13.41 -13.22
N LEU A 191 6.11 -12.40 -12.40
CA LEU A 191 7.07 -12.40 -11.31
C LEU A 191 6.36 -12.24 -9.98
N HIS A 192 6.55 -13.21 -9.08
CA HIS A 192 6.06 -13.18 -7.71
C HIS A 192 7.26 -13.31 -6.76
N CYS A 193 7.80 -12.19 -6.31
CA CYS A 193 9.02 -12.13 -5.52
C CYS A 193 8.70 -11.71 -4.09
N HIS A 194 9.00 -12.56 -3.09
CA HIS A 194 8.90 -12.15 -1.69
C HIS A 194 10.04 -11.24 -1.27
N ASP A 195 9.85 -10.50 -0.18
CA ASP A 195 10.71 -9.38 0.25
C ASP A 195 11.55 -9.69 1.49
N ASP A 196 11.82 -10.95 1.75
CA ASP A 196 12.50 -11.41 2.98
C ASP A 196 13.89 -10.79 3.18
N TYR A 197 14.58 -10.43 2.12
CA TYR A 197 15.84 -9.68 2.14
C TYR A 197 15.72 -8.22 1.67
N GLY A 198 14.50 -7.68 1.49
CA GLY A 198 14.30 -6.32 0.99
C GLY A 198 14.66 -6.16 -0.50
N LEU A 199 14.60 -7.22 -1.30
CA LEU A 199 14.99 -7.22 -2.71
C LEU A 199 13.82 -7.41 -3.68
N ALA A 200 12.60 -7.54 -3.20
CA ALA A 200 11.45 -7.91 -4.04
C ALA A 200 11.28 -6.99 -5.26
N LEU A 201 11.26 -5.67 -5.05
CA LEU A 201 11.14 -4.72 -6.16
C LEU A 201 12.34 -4.78 -7.11
N ALA A 202 13.56 -4.87 -6.56
CA ALA A 202 14.78 -4.95 -7.38
C ALA A 202 14.78 -6.23 -8.25
N ASN A 203 14.35 -7.36 -7.68
CA ASN A 203 14.19 -8.64 -8.37
C ASN A 203 13.12 -8.55 -9.47
N ALA A 204 11.96 -7.98 -9.17
CA ALA A 204 10.88 -7.78 -10.14
C ALA A 204 11.33 -6.90 -11.33
N MET A 205 12.01 -5.79 -11.05
CA MET A 205 12.54 -4.89 -12.08
C MET A 205 13.63 -5.56 -12.95
N ALA A 206 14.48 -6.40 -12.34
CA ALA A 206 15.49 -7.18 -13.07
C ALA A 206 14.81 -8.20 -14.01
N GLY A 207 13.77 -8.90 -13.53
CA GLY A 207 13.03 -9.86 -14.33
C GLY A 207 12.27 -9.20 -15.50
N ILE A 208 11.69 -8.01 -15.31
CA ILE A 208 11.09 -7.23 -16.42
C ILE A 208 12.13 -6.88 -17.49
N ARG A 209 13.33 -6.45 -17.09
CA ARG A 209 14.43 -6.19 -18.03
C ARG A 209 14.89 -7.45 -18.77
N ALA A 210 14.75 -8.60 -18.14
CA ALA A 210 15.05 -9.91 -18.74
C ALA A 210 13.93 -10.42 -19.68
N GLY A 211 12.78 -9.71 -19.75
CA GLY A 211 11.69 -10.06 -20.65
C GLY A 211 10.47 -10.69 -19.96
N ALA A 212 10.32 -10.62 -18.64
CA ALA A 212 9.05 -10.94 -18.00
C ALA A 212 7.97 -9.90 -18.37
N ASP A 213 6.71 -10.29 -18.29
CA ASP A 213 5.56 -9.49 -18.75
C ASP A 213 4.81 -8.80 -17.61
N CYS A 214 4.86 -9.35 -16.40
CA CYS A 214 4.02 -8.90 -15.29
C CYS A 214 4.77 -8.92 -13.97
N ILE A 215 4.49 -7.93 -13.11
CA ILE A 215 4.91 -7.88 -11.71
C ILE A 215 3.69 -8.11 -10.82
N HIS A 216 3.82 -8.99 -9.84
CA HIS A 216 2.85 -9.10 -8.75
C HIS A 216 3.19 -8.09 -7.66
N THR A 217 2.19 -7.34 -7.22
CA THR A 217 2.30 -6.31 -6.19
C THR A 217 1.26 -6.49 -5.11
N THR A 218 1.44 -5.78 -4.01
CA THR A 218 0.38 -5.51 -3.03
C THR A 218 0.43 -4.05 -2.60
N ILE A 219 -0.71 -3.50 -2.20
CA ILE A 219 -0.76 -2.18 -1.59
C ILE A 219 0.10 -2.22 -0.32
N ASN A 220 1.01 -1.25 -0.17
CA ASN A 220 1.93 -1.13 0.96
C ASN A 220 2.94 -2.29 1.11
N GLY A 221 3.08 -3.15 0.11
CA GLY A 221 3.98 -4.29 0.17
C GLY A 221 3.53 -5.38 1.15
N MET A 222 2.25 -5.42 1.51
CA MET A 222 1.69 -6.39 2.46
C MET A 222 1.76 -7.82 1.92
N GLY A 223 1.78 -8.80 2.82
CA GLY A 223 1.75 -10.23 2.46
C GLY A 223 2.29 -11.13 3.55
N GLU A 224 2.43 -12.39 3.20
CA GLU A 224 3.03 -13.41 4.06
C GLU A 224 4.46 -12.98 4.46
N ARG A 225 4.82 -13.09 5.73
CA ARG A 225 6.10 -12.67 6.32
C ARG A 225 6.39 -11.17 6.08
N THR A 226 7.23 -10.86 5.09
CA THR A 226 7.67 -9.50 4.73
C THR A 226 6.98 -8.94 3.47
N GLY A 227 6.04 -9.72 2.90
CA GLY A 227 5.26 -9.33 1.73
C GLY A 227 5.97 -9.50 0.40
N ILE A 228 5.49 -8.75 -0.61
CA ILE A 228 5.94 -8.75 -2.00
C ILE A 228 6.11 -7.29 -2.49
N PRO A 229 6.52 -7.01 -3.76
CA PRO A 229 6.72 -5.63 -4.22
C PRO A 229 5.55 -4.71 -3.90
N ASP A 230 5.87 -3.55 -3.32
CA ASP A 230 4.89 -2.49 -3.04
C ASP A 230 4.35 -1.89 -4.34
N LEU A 231 3.01 -1.74 -4.44
CA LEU A 231 2.34 -1.20 -5.62
C LEU A 231 2.82 0.22 -5.97
N ALA A 232 2.90 1.12 -4.97
CA ALA A 232 3.29 2.50 -5.21
C ALA A 232 4.75 2.61 -5.65
N GLU A 233 5.64 1.88 -5.00
CA GLU A 233 7.06 1.83 -5.37
C GLU A 233 7.22 1.26 -6.79
N THR A 234 6.50 0.19 -7.12
CA THR A 234 6.54 -0.47 -8.44
C THR A 234 6.05 0.47 -9.54
N VAL A 235 4.89 1.11 -9.35
CA VAL A 235 4.32 2.04 -10.34
C VAL A 235 5.27 3.21 -10.60
N VAL A 236 5.81 3.82 -9.54
CA VAL A 236 6.75 4.94 -9.67
C VAL A 236 8.05 4.50 -10.34
N ALA A 237 8.58 3.32 -10.00
CA ALA A 237 9.78 2.78 -10.63
C ALA A 237 9.57 2.49 -12.13
N LEU A 238 8.43 1.88 -12.51
CA LEU A 238 8.07 1.64 -13.91
C LEU A 238 7.94 2.96 -14.69
N ASN A 239 7.30 3.97 -14.10
CA ASN A 239 7.12 5.28 -14.74
C ASN A 239 8.46 6.00 -14.92
N ASN A 240 9.24 6.14 -13.85
CA ASN A 240 10.42 7.01 -13.83
C ASN A 240 11.68 6.34 -14.39
N LEU A 241 11.86 5.03 -14.16
CA LEU A 241 13.08 4.31 -14.53
C LEU A 241 12.94 3.54 -15.85
N MET A 242 11.71 3.23 -16.28
CA MET A 242 11.45 2.47 -17.51
C MET A 242 10.56 3.22 -18.52
N GLY A 243 10.04 4.40 -18.18
CA GLY A 243 9.21 5.22 -19.06
C GLY A 243 7.81 4.66 -19.32
N ILE A 244 7.33 3.75 -18.47
CA ILE A 244 6.01 3.11 -18.61
C ILE A 244 4.97 3.98 -17.90
N LYS A 245 4.33 4.88 -18.65
CA LYS A 245 3.36 5.88 -18.16
C LYS A 245 1.92 5.41 -18.37
N LYS A 246 1.52 4.38 -17.66
CA LYS A 246 0.23 3.72 -17.85
C LYS A 246 -0.72 3.88 -16.65
N TYR A 247 -0.17 4.03 -15.46
CA TYR A 247 -0.89 3.97 -14.20
C TYR A 247 -1.21 5.36 -13.64
N ASP A 248 -2.33 5.50 -12.93
CA ASP A 248 -2.70 6.75 -12.25
C ASP A 248 -1.88 6.92 -10.97
N MET A 249 -0.83 7.74 -11.05
CA MET A 249 0.06 8.00 -9.92
C MET A 249 -0.62 8.81 -8.81
N GLN A 250 -1.65 9.62 -9.11
CA GLN A 250 -2.39 10.39 -8.12
C GLN A 250 -3.28 9.50 -7.23
N ALA A 251 -3.62 8.31 -7.70
CA ALA A 251 -4.41 7.36 -6.94
C ALA A 251 -3.58 6.56 -5.91
N LEU A 252 -2.23 6.56 -6.01
CA LEU A 252 -1.37 5.70 -5.19
C LEU A 252 -1.45 6.02 -3.70
N LEU A 253 -1.22 7.27 -3.30
CA LEU A 253 -1.21 7.65 -1.89
C LEU A 253 -2.57 7.54 -1.21
N PRO A 254 -3.70 7.94 -1.83
CA PRO A 254 -5.03 7.66 -1.29
C PRO A 254 -5.30 6.17 -1.09
N THR A 255 -4.83 5.31 -2.01
CA THR A 255 -4.95 3.86 -1.92
C THR A 255 -4.12 3.31 -0.75
N SER A 256 -2.87 3.77 -0.61
CA SER A 256 -1.99 3.42 0.50
C SER A 256 -2.60 3.83 1.86
N ALA A 257 -3.07 5.07 1.97
CA ALA A 257 -3.69 5.57 3.21
C ALA A 257 -4.98 4.83 3.57
N TYR A 258 -5.80 4.47 2.58
CA TYR A 258 -6.97 3.64 2.82
C TYR A 258 -6.59 2.28 3.40
N MET A 259 -5.52 1.66 2.86
CA MET A 259 -5.02 0.37 3.34
C MET A 259 -4.53 0.47 4.79
N GLU A 260 -3.73 1.49 5.16
CA GLU A 260 -3.31 1.71 6.55
C GLU A 260 -4.52 1.79 7.50
N LYS A 261 -5.55 2.53 7.07
CA LYS A 261 -6.77 2.75 7.86
C LYS A 261 -7.54 1.47 8.16
N ILE A 262 -7.71 0.58 7.16
CA ILE A 262 -8.55 -0.63 7.33
C ILE A 262 -7.78 -1.82 7.89
N SER A 263 -6.48 -1.93 7.59
CA SER A 263 -5.65 -3.05 8.03
C SER A 263 -5.05 -2.83 9.42
N GLY A 264 -4.86 -1.57 9.85
CA GLY A 264 -4.06 -1.24 11.01
C GLY A 264 -2.56 -1.47 10.81
N PHE A 265 -2.13 -1.79 9.58
CA PHE A 265 -0.73 -1.95 9.20
C PHE A 265 -0.17 -0.60 8.75
N PHE A 266 0.51 0.10 9.67
CA PHE A 266 1.07 1.42 9.43
C PHE A 266 2.44 1.36 8.78
N LEU A 267 2.67 2.24 7.83
CA LEU A 267 3.95 2.34 7.14
C LEU A 267 5.03 2.97 8.02
N ALA A 268 6.26 2.49 7.87
CA ALA A 268 7.41 3.16 8.45
C ALA A 268 7.52 4.59 7.87
N PRO A 269 7.82 5.62 8.70
CA PRO A 269 7.92 7.00 8.22
C PRO A 269 8.89 7.19 7.05
N ASN A 270 9.93 6.37 6.96
CA ASN A 270 10.95 6.38 5.91
C ASN A 270 10.66 5.39 4.75
N LYS A 271 9.47 4.78 4.70
CA LYS A 271 9.08 3.93 3.58
C LYS A 271 9.24 4.71 2.26
N PRO A 272 9.89 4.15 1.23
CA PRO A 272 10.00 4.82 -0.05
C PRO A 272 8.62 5.19 -0.62
N ILE A 273 8.55 6.30 -1.32
CA ILE A 273 7.35 6.83 -2.00
C ILE A 273 6.19 7.16 -1.04
N SER A 274 5.68 6.18 -0.28
CA SER A 274 4.47 6.31 0.53
C SER A 274 4.71 6.85 1.93
N GLY A 275 5.90 6.67 2.50
CA GLY A 275 6.24 7.12 3.85
C GLY A 275 6.21 8.64 4.01
N ILE A 276 5.83 9.11 5.20
CA ILE A 276 5.66 10.55 5.48
C ILE A 276 6.95 11.37 5.29
N ASN A 277 8.12 10.74 5.40
CA ASN A 277 9.42 11.39 5.23
C ASN A 277 9.96 11.36 3.80
N ALA A 278 9.28 10.71 2.85
CA ALA A 278 9.81 10.47 1.51
C ALA A 278 10.26 11.75 0.77
N PHE A 279 9.58 12.88 1.00
CA PHE A 279 9.94 14.19 0.45
C PHE A 279 10.12 15.24 1.55
N SER A 280 10.70 14.83 2.67
CA SER A 280 11.00 15.70 3.80
C SER A 280 12.48 16.01 3.88
N HIS A 281 12.82 17.29 3.94
CA HIS A 281 14.20 17.78 4.00
C HIS A 281 14.45 18.49 5.32
N LYS A 282 15.55 18.11 6.01
CA LYS A 282 15.91 18.60 7.33
C LYS A 282 17.26 19.34 7.33
N SER A 283 18.27 18.78 6.66
CA SER A 283 19.63 19.34 6.63
C SER A 283 19.65 20.71 5.93
N GLY A 284 20.32 21.70 6.52
CA GLY A 284 20.42 23.05 5.97
C GLY A 284 21.01 23.11 4.56
N VAL A 285 21.94 22.19 4.21
CA VAL A 285 22.50 22.07 2.86
C VAL A 285 21.44 21.57 1.89
N HIS A 286 20.67 20.52 2.27
CA HIS A 286 19.61 19.96 1.44
C HIS A 286 18.48 20.96 1.26
N THR A 287 17.98 21.58 2.33
CA THR A 287 16.89 22.54 2.25
C THR A 287 17.24 23.75 1.40
N ASN A 288 18.49 24.28 1.52
CA ASN A 288 18.95 25.36 0.66
C ASN A 288 19.03 24.95 -0.84
N GLY A 289 19.44 23.72 -1.11
CA GLY A 289 19.44 23.16 -2.48
C GLY A 289 18.03 23.05 -3.05
N VAL A 290 17.15 22.38 -2.31
CA VAL A 290 15.74 22.16 -2.72
C VAL A 290 14.97 23.46 -2.92
N LEU A 291 15.17 24.48 -2.06
CA LEU A 291 14.56 25.80 -2.22
C LEU A 291 15.05 26.57 -3.44
N LYS A 292 16.24 26.24 -3.97
CA LYS A 292 16.75 26.83 -5.22
C LYS A 292 16.30 26.05 -6.44
N ASP A 293 16.44 24.74 -6.38
CA ASP A 293 16.04 23.80 -7.42
C ASP A 293 15.80 22.41 -6.76
N PRO A 294 14.54 21.95 -6.69
CA PRO A 294 14.21 20.65 -6.09
C PRO A 294 15.01 19.48 -6.65
N ARG A 295 15.38 19.52 -7.94
CA ARG A 295 16.14 18.47 -8.62
C ARG A 295 17.54 18.21 -8.01
N THR A 296 17.99 19.09 -7.11
CA THR A 296 19.27 18.88 -6.39
C THR A 296 19.21 17.70 -5.41
N TYR A 297 18.04 17.36 -4.87
CA TYR A 297 17.86 16.32 -3.85
C TYR A 297 16.57 15.50 -3.99
N GLU A 298 15.70 15.83 -4.94
CA GLU A 298 14.48 15.07 -5.21
C GLU A 298 14.64 14.26 -6.51
N PRO A 299 14.37 12.95 -6.50
CA PRO A 299 14.48 12.11 -7.69
C PRO A 299 13.38 12.41 -8.72
N PHE A 300 12.29 13.02 -8.30
CA PHE A 300 11.18 13.49 -9.12
C PHE A 300 10.31 14.46 -8.32
N ASP A 301 9.42 15.20 -8.99
CA ASP A 301 8.50 16.13 -8.35
C ASP A 301 7.42 15.35 -7.56
N PRO A 302 7.31 15.51 -6.23
CA PRO A 302 6.30 14.82 -5.41
C PRO A 302 4.86 15.12 -5.85
N ALA A 303 4.60 16.23 -6.51
CA ALA A 303 3.27 16.56 -7.04
C ALA A 303 2.72 15.49 -8.00
N ILE A 304 3.56 14.73 -8.69
CA ILE A 304 3.10 13.65 -9.59
C ILE A 304 2.38 12.50 -8.89
N ILE A 305 2.62 12.35 -7.59
CA ILE A 305 1.94 11.37 -6.73
C ILE A 305 0.95 12.04 -5.75
N GLY A 306 0.67 13.33 -5.94
CA GLY A 306 -0.24 14.08 -5.06
C GLY A 306 0.35 14.42 -3.69
N ARG A 307 1.69 14.52 -3.57
CA ARG A 307 2.38 14.90 -2.34
C ARG A 307 3.04 16.27 -2.47
N GLU A 308 3.13 16.97 -1.35
CA GLU A 308 3.93 18.19 -1.22
C GLU A 308 5.28 17.86 -0.58
N ARG A 309 6.33 18.61 -0.96
CA ARG A 309 7.62 18.57 -0.23
C ARG A 309 7.47 19.22 1.11
N ARG A 310 8.23 18.73 2.08
CA ARG A 310 8.20 19.23 3.44
C ARG A 310 9.59 19.66 3.91
N ILE A 311 9.71 20.88 4.41
CA ILE A 311 10.94 21.35 5.08
C ILE A 311 10.71 21.24 6.57
N VAL A 312 11.54 20.42 7.22
CA VAL A 312 11.49 20.21 8.66
C VAL A 312 12.44 21.20 9.32
N ILE A 313 11.92 22.02 10.23
CA ILE A 313 12.68 23.02 10.99
C ILE A 313 13.21 22.39 12.28
N ASP A 314 14.53 22.47 12.49
CA ASP A 314 15.19 22.07 13.74
C ASP A 314 16.59 22.71 13.88
N LYS A 315 17.43 22.20 14.80
CA LYS A 315 18.77 22.71 15.05
C LYS A 315 19.72 22.72 13.83
N TYR A 316 19.48 21.91 12.82
CA TYR A 316 20.26 21.86 11.59
C TYR A 316 19.77 22.84 10.52
N THR A 317 18.70 23.58 10.82
CA THR A 317 18.04 24.45 9.85
C THR A 317 18.83 25.72 9.59
N GLY A 318 18.98 26.09 8.31
CA GLY A 318 19.58 27.36 7.92
C GLY A 318 18.55 28.51 7.86
N LYS A 319 19.04 29.76 7.90
CA LYS A 319 18.21 30.98 7.87
C LYS A 319 17.16 31.00 6.75
N ARG A 320 17.49 30.50 5.54
CA ARG A 320 16.57 30.49 4.41
C ARG A 320 15.34 29.61 4.64
N ALA A 321 15.53 28.45 5.26
CA ALA A 321 14.40 27.57 5.56
C ALA A 321 13.51 28.15 6.67
N VAL A 322 14.11 28.84 7.66
CA VAL A 322 13.35 29.59 8.67
C VAL A 322 12.55 30.71 8.02
N ALA A 323 13.19 31.51 7.14
CA ALA A 323 12.51 32.58 6.40
C ALA A 323 11.35 32.04 5.57
N SER A 324 11.58 30.96 4.78
CA SER A 324 10.52 30.32 3.97
C SER A 324 9.35 29.85 4.85
N ARG A 325 9.62 29.27 6.02
CA ARG A 325 8.56 28.82 6.92
C ARG A 325 7.78 30.01 7.52
N LEU A 326 8.46 31.09 7.86
CA LEU A 326 7.80 32.31 8.35
C LEU A 326 6.94 32.97 7.26
N GLU A 327 7.42 32.98 6.01
CA GLU A 327 6.63 33.45 4.86
C GLU A 327 5.36 32.62 4.65
N GLU A 328 5.43 31.30 4.83
CA GLU A 328 4.25 30.41 4.79
C GLU A 328 3.20 30.79 5.84
N TYR A 329 3.64 31.37 6.97
CA TYR A 329 2.76 31.89 8.02
C TYR A 329 2.36 33.36 7.79
N GLY A 330 2.76 33.97 6.66
CA GLY A 330 2.51 35.37 6.36
C GLY A 330 3.36 36.35 7.19
N VAL A 331 4.45 35.87 7.78
CA VAL A 331 5.32 36.66 8.68
C VAL A 331 6.54 37.18 7.92
N THR A 332 6.65 38.49 7.78
CA THR A 332 7.83 39.16 7.24
C THR A 332 8.73 39.62 8.39
N VAL A 333 10.02 39.27 8.36
CA VAL A 333 11.01 39.60 9.39
C VAL A 333 12.20 40.33 8.79
N THR A 334 12.86 41.21 9.59
CA THR A 334 14.12 41.82 9.18
C THR A 334 15.25 40.80 9.22
N PRO A 335 16.40 41.05 8.55
CA PRO A 335 17.58 40.19 8.66
C PRO A 335 18.05 39.93 10.08
N GLU A 336 18.00 40.96 10.97
CA GLU A 336 18.40 40.88 12.37
C GLU A 336 17.41 40.03 13.19
N GLU A 337 16.10 40.15 12.92
CA GLU A 337 15.06 39.33 13.55
C GLU A 337 15.22 37.87 13.11
N LEU A 338 15.47 37.62 11.81
CA LEU A 338 15.70 36.28 11.27
C LEU A 338 16.91 35.59 11.91
N ASP A 339 17.98 36.34 12.15
CA ASP A 339 19.17 35.83 12.83
C ASP A 339 18.84 35.37 14.25
N LYS A 340 18.16 36.22 15.03
CA LYS A 340 17.75 35.91 16.39
C LYS A 340 16.77 34.70 16.43
N ILE A 341 15.78 34.66 15.54
CA ILE A 341 14.83 33.53 15.45
C ILE A 341 15.57 32.26 15.13
N THR A 342 16.48 32.28 14.12
CA THR A 342 17.26 31.10 13.74
C THR A 342 18.14 30.59 14.87
N GLU A 343 18.76 31.47 15.63
CA GLU A 343 19.59 31.13 16.81
C GLU A 343 18.71 30.51 17.92
N ALA A 344 17.57 31.13 18.23
CA ALA A 344 16.64 30.61 19.22
C ALA A 344 16.10 29.20 18.84
N ILE A 345 15.77 28.98 17.57
CA ILE A 345 15.37 27.65 17.05
C ILE A 345 16.48 26.62 17.30
N LYS A 346 17.75 26.95 17.00
CA LYS A 346 18.88 26.04 17.23
C LYS A 346 19.06 25.72 18.71
N ASN A 347 19.00 26.70 19.55
CA ASN A 347 19.15 26.53 21.01
C ASN A 347 18.05 25.65 21.61
N ILE A 348 16.80 25.85 21.19
CA ILE A 348 15.68 24.99 21.61
C ILE A 348 15.83 23.58 21.02
N GLY A 349 16.28 23.46 19.77
CA GLY A 349 16.52 22.18 19.11
C GLY A 349 17.61 21.32 19.76
N ASP A 350 18.51 21.91 20.56
CA ASP A 350 19.50 21.17 21.36
C ASP A 350 18.90 20.58 22.63
N THR A 351 17.82 21.15 23.13
CA THR A 351 17.17 20.76 24.39
C THR A 351 15.88 19.97 24.21
N ARG A 352 15.24 20.07 23.04
CA ARG A 352 13.98 19.37 22.70
C ARG A 352 14.16 18.38 21.57
N LYS A 353 13.47 17.24 21.64
CA LYS A 353 13.45 16.22 20.59
C LYS A 353 12.76 16.68 19.30
N PHE A 354 11.74 17.52 19.43
CA PHE A 354 10.90 17.98 18.32
C PHE A 354 10.61 19.47 18.46
N LEU A 355 10.59 20.17 17.33
CA LEU A 355 10.10 21.54 17.20
C LEU A 355 8.82 21.50 16.36
N PHE A 356 7.78 22.07 16.91
CA PHE A 356 6.49 22.21 16.25
C PHE A 356 6.34 23.58 15.62
N ASP A 357 5.44 23.72 14.66
CA ASP A 357 5.13 25.01 14.05
C ASP A 357 4.72 26.06 15.11
N ALA A 358 4.03 25.65 16.16
CA ALA A 358 3.70 26.51 17.31
C ALA A 358 4.92 27.04 18.08
N ASP A 359 5.96 26.19 18.20
CA ASP A 359 7.20 26.66 18.86
C ASP A 359 7.94 27.69 18.00
N ILE A 360 7.92 27.52 16.69
CA ILE A 360 8.54 28.47 15.74
C ILE A 360 7.81 29.81 15.78
N VAL A 361 6.48 29.77 15.85
CA VAL A 361 5.66 31.00 15.98
C VAL A 361 5.91 31.69 17.31
N GLU A 362 5.89 30.96 18.43
CA GLU A 362 6.18 31.51 19.75
C GLU A 362 7.56 32.18 19.79
N ILE A 363 8.59 31.56 19.19
CA ILE A 363 9.92 32.16 19.06
C ILE A 363 9.86 33.43 18.22
N ALA A 364 9.14 33.41 17.09
CA ALA A 364 9.01 34.57 16.21
C ALA A 364 8.25 35.72 16.89
N GLU A 365 7.20 35.45 17.66
CA GLU A 365 6.46 36.43 18.46
C GLU A 365 7.36 37.06 19.54
N ASN A 366 8.12 36.23 20.25
CA ASN A 366 9.04 36.69 21.29
C ASN A 366 10.14 37.59 20.75
N VAL A 367 10.65 37.32 19.55
CA VAL A 367 11.72 38.10 18.91
C VAL A 367 11.20 39.40 18.29
N THR A 368 10.03 39.33 17.65
CA THR A 368 9.48 40.44 16.84
C THR A 368 8.56 41.36 17.66
N GLY A 369 8.06 40.89 18.82
CA GLY A 369 7.03 41.58 19.61
C GLY A 369 5.66 41.67 18.91
N ARG A 370 5.45 40.91 17.82
CA ARG A 370 4.21 40.91 17.02
C ARG A 370 3.46 39.60 17.27
N THR A 371 2.16 39.65 17.46
CA THR A 371 1.30 38.48 17.52
C THR A 371 1.17 37.89 16.11
N ILE A 372 1.39 36.59 15.99
CA ILE A 372 1.30 35.84 14.73
C ILE A 372 0.11 34.91 14.82
N ASP A 373 -0.98 35.29 14.18
CA ASP A 373 -2.14 34.40 14.08
C ASP A 373 -1.81 33.22 13.13
N LEU A 374 -1.45 32.08 13.71
CA LEU A 374 -1.49 30.84 12.98
C LEU A 374 -2.94 30.59 12.60
N ILE A 375 -3.30 30.89 11.36
CA ILE A 375 -4.54 30.33 10.79
C ILE A 375 -4.27 28.83 10.68
N PRO A 376 -4.90 27.97 11.50
CA PRO A 376 -4.72 26.54 11.36
C PRO A 376 -5.14 26.16 9.94
N LYS A 377 -4.24 25.62 9.13
CA LYS A 377 -4.61 25.04 7.82
C LYS A 377 -5.65 23.94 7.96
N GLU A 378 -5.79 23.40 9.17
CA GLU A 378 -6.76 22.34 9.52
C GLU A 378 -7.22 22.49 10.97
N ILE A 379 -8.50 22.29 11.22
CA ILE A 379 -9.06 22.16 12.56
C ILE A 379 -8.92 20.72 13.01
N ASN A 380 -8.26 20.52 14.15
CA ASN A 380 -8.16 19.23 14.82
C ASN A 380 -9.22 19.17 15.93
N ALA A 381 -9.98 18.08 15.99
CA ALA A 381 -11.00 17.92 17.02
C ALA A 381 -11.09 16.47 17.51
N MET A 382 -11.50 16.32 18.77
CA MET A 382 -11.97 15.06 19.32
C MET A 382 -13.50 15.09 19.36
N VAL A 383 -14.16 14.13 18.73
CA VAL A 383 -15.60 13.96 18.77
C VAL A 383 -15.91 12.75 19.65
N MET A 384 -16.51 13.01 20.79
CA MET A 384 -16.95 12.01 21.75
C MET A 384 -18.37 11.59 21.39
N ILE A 385 -18.66 10.29 21.39
CA ILE A 385 -19.92 9.73 20.91
C ILE A 385 -20.47 8.76 21.95
N SER A 386 -21.72 8.96 22.36
CA SER A 386 -22.50 7.96 23.10
C SER A 386 -23.35 7.15 22.13
N VAL A 387 -23.38 5.83 22.33
CA VAL A 387 -24.12 4.88 21.51
C VAL A 387 -25.38 4.46 22.27
N GLU A 388 -26.49 4.22 21.54
CA GLU A 388 -27.73 3.68 22.14
C GLU A 388 -27.47 2.30 22.70
N SER A 389 -28.08 2.01 23.87
CA SER A 389 -27.83 0.78 24.66
C SER A 389 -28.17 -0.53 23.93
N HIS A 390 -28.99 -0.49 22.89
CA HIS A 390 -29.35 -1.65 22.07
C HIS A 390 -28.48 -1.82 20.80
N VAL A 391 -27.50 -0.94 20.60
CA VAL A 391 -26.61 -0.97 19.44
C VAL A 391 -25.19 -1.32 19.87
N TYR A 392 -24.55 -2.25 19.15
CA TYR A 392 -23.14 -2.56 19.39
C TYR A 392 -22.23 -1.41 18.93
N THR A 393 -21.35 -0.96 19.80
CA THR A 393 -20.36 0.11 19.54
C THR A 393 -19.58 -0.15 18.26
N SER A 394 -19.18 -1.40 18.04
CA SER A 394 -18.47 -1.83 16.82
C SER A 394 -19.22 -1.57 15.51
N ALA A 395 -20.57 -1.53 15.55
CA ALA A 395 -21.37 -1.21 14.37
C ALA A 395 -21.27 0.28 13.99
N VAL A 396 -21.20 1.15 15.00
CA VAL A 396 -20.99 2.60 14.82
C VAL A 396 -19.54 2.88 14.38
N VAL A 397 -18.57 2.26 15.04
CA VAL A 397 -17.12 2.36 14.69
C VAL A 397 -16.88 2.01 13.23
N ARG A 398 -17.49 0.93 12.74
CA ARG A 398 -17.36 0.49 11.34
C ARG A 398 -17.83 1.57 10.35
N ARG A 399 -18.86 2.33 10.67
CA ARG A 399 -19.37 3.42 9.83
C ARG A 399 -18.49 4.66 9.93
N LEU A 400 -17.99 4.98 11.13
CA LEU A 400 -17.08 6.10 11.36
C LEU A 400 -15.78 5.97 10.57
N LYS A 401 -15.23 4.76 10.44
CA LYS A 401 -14.04 4.48 9.65
C LYS A 401 -14.17 4.84 8.16
N ASN A 402 -15.39 4.95 7.63
CA ASN A 402 -15.64 5.29 6.23
C ASN A 402 -15.58 6.81 5.94
N PHE A 403 -15.50 7.65 6.95
CA PHE A 403 -15.40 9.10 6.75
C PHE A 403 -13.96 9.51 6.43
N LYS A 404 -13.79 10.32 5.37
CA LYS A 404 -12.49 10.81 4.92
C LYS A 404 -11.70 11.59 5.98
N ASN A 405 -12.43 12.27 6.87
CA ASN A 405 -11.84 13.15 7.88
C ASN A 405 -11.60 12.46 9.22
N VAL A 406 -11.83 11.15 9.32
CA VAL A 406 -11.57 10.36 10.53
C VAL A 406 -10.17 9.77 10.46
N TYR A 407 -9.34 10.14 11.42
CA TYR A 407 -7.95 9.66 11.54
C TYR A 407 -7.81 8.52 12.52
N ASN A 408 -8.45 8.65 13.70
CA ASN A 408 -8.43 7.60 14.71
C ASN A 408 -9.82 7.44 15.32
N VAL A 409 -10.18 6.20 15.62
CA VAL A 409 -11.40 5.85 16.36
C VAL A 409 -11.01 4.95 17.51
N TYR A 410 -11.41 5.33 18.71
CA TYR A 410 -11.17 4.59 19.95
C TYR A 410 -12.51 4.19 20.54
N GLU A 411 -12.67 2.92 20.92
CA GLU A 411 -13.70 2.52 21.87
C GLU A 411 -13.17 2.83 23.26
N ILE A 412 -13.95 3.54 24.07
CA ILE A 412 -13.53 4.05 25.38
C ILE A 412 -14.55 3.68 26.44
N THR A 413 -14.16 3.81 27.70
CA THR A 413 -15.04 3.63 28.85
C THR A 413 -15.28 4.99 29.53
N GLY A 414 -16.46 5.19 30.14
CA GLY A 414 -16.86 6.42 30.82
C GLY A 414 -18.20 6.94 30.32
N ASP A 415 -18.36 8.25 30.25
CA ASP A 415 -19.59 8.93 29.82
C ASP A 415 -19.89 8.78 28.32
N TYR A 416 -18.87 8.41 27.56
CA TYR A 416 -18.93 8.18 26.12
C TYR A 416 -18.37 6.79 25.78
N ASP A 417 -18.86 6.22 24.68
CA ASP A 417 -18.50 4.89 24.22
C ASP A 417 -17.40 4.90 23.14
N ILE A 418 -17.33 6.01 22.34
CA ILE A 418 -16.39 6.15 21.24
C ILE A 418 -15.76 7.55 21.26
N SER A 419 -14.47 7.63 20.99
CA SER A 419 -13.74 8.87 20.73
C SER A 419 -13.18 8.86 19.31
N VAL A 420 -13.43 9.92 18.55
CA VAL A 420 -12.97 10.09 17.17
C VAL A 420 -12.02 11.28 17.09
N TYR A 421 -10.81 11.05 16.64
CA TYR A 421 -9.91 12.13 16.23
C TYR A 421 -10.16 12.48 14.75
N THR A 422 -10.51 13.73 14.50
CA THR A 422 -10.80 14.24 13.16
C THR A 422 -9.97 15.47 12.81
N LYS A 423 -9.66 15.62 11.52
CA LYS A 423 -9.05 16.82 10.94
C LYS A 423 -9.91 17.32 9.80
N VAL A 424 -10.19 18.60 9.79
CA VAL A 424 -11.03 19.26 8.80
C VAL A 424 -10.44 20.61 8.41
N ALA A 425 -10.76 21.09 7.21
CA ALA A 425 -10.21 22.33 6.67
C ALA A 425 -10.65 23.60 7.46
N ASP A 426 -11.91 23.60 7.95
CA ASP A 426 -12.51 24.76 8.62
C ASP A 426 -13.67 24.33 9.54
N THR A 427 -14.28 25.32 10.22
CA THR A 427 -15.42 25.09 11.10
C THR A 427 -16.68 24.62 10.39
N ALA A 428 -16.88 25.01 9.14
CA ALA A 428 -18.03 24.56 8.35
C ALA A 428 -17.89 23.06 8.00
N ALA A 429 -16.68 22.64 7.64
CA ALA A 429 -16.35 21.24 7.42
C ALA A 429 -16.49 20.40 8.69
N LEU A 430 -16.11 20.96 9.87
CA LEU A 430 -16.31 20.30 11.17
C LEU A 430 -17.79 20.10 11.48
N ASN A 431 -18.59 21.14 11.33
CA ASN A 431 -20.02 21.06 11.57
C ASN A 431 -20.70 20.05 10.64
N ASN A 432 -20.35 20.05 9.36
CA ASN A 432 -20.86 19.05 8.41
C ASN A 432 -20.48 17.63 8.82
N PHE A 433 -19.24 17.42 9.27
CA PHE A 433 -18.81 16.12 9.79
C PHE A 433 -19.62 15.69 11.01
N ILE A 434 -19.83 16.58 11.98
CA ILE A 434 -20.62 16.29 13.20
C ILE A 434 -22.06 15.92 12.82
N GLU A 435 -22.69 16.66 11.90
CA GLU A 435 -24.04 16.35 11.43
C GLU A 435 -24.11 14.97 10.77
N GLN A 436 -23.13 14.62 9.94
CA GLN A 436 -23.05 13.29 9.34
C GLN A 436 -22.87 12.19 10.40
N VAL A 437 -22.05 12.41 11.43
CA VAL A 437 -21.88 11.46 12.55
C VAL A 437 -23.21 11.24 13.28
N ARG A 438 -23.99 12.31 13.51
CA ARG A 438 -25.30 12.24 14.15
C ARG A 438 -26.33 11.44 13.36
N THR A 439 -26.19 11.35 12.04
CA THR A 439 -27.08 10.53 11.19
C THR A 439 -26.76 9.04 11.24
N ILE A 440 -25.66 8.63 11.85
CA ILE A 440 -25.30 7.22 11.97
C ILE A 440 -26.30 6.52 12.90
N PRO A 441 -27.04 5.49 12.45
CA PRO A 441 -27.93 4.74 13.31
C PRO A 441 -27.21 4.17 14.53
N GLY A 442 -27.75 4.44 15.71
CA GLY A 442 -27.17 4.04 16.99
C GLY A 442 -26.33 5.13 17.68
N VAL A 443 -26.07 6.26 17.05
CA VAL A 443 -25.47 7.43 17.71
C VAL A 443 -26.56 8.13 18.51
N LYS A 444 -26.34 8.23 19.83
CA LYS A 444 -27.26 8.87 20.77
C LYS A 444 -26.92 10.35 20.95
N GLN A 445 -25.66 10.66 21.15
CA GLN A 445 -25.18 11.99 21.46
C GLN A 445 -23.74 12.16 20.98
N THR A 446 -23.38 13.39 20.61
CA THR A 446 -22.00 13.79 20.29
C THR A 446 -21.60 15.01 21.08
N GLU A 447 -20.35 15.04 21.53
CA GLU A 447 -19.69 16.21 22.09
C GLU A 447 -18.39 16.43 21.34
N THR A 448 -18.07 17.69 21.02
CA THR A 448 -16.88 18.01 20.23
C THR A 448 -15.97 18.94 21.01
N THR A 449 -14.72 18.53 21.17
CA THR A 449 -13.66 19.32 21.78
C THR A 449 -12.65 19.69 20.70
N LEU A 450 -12.40 20.99 20.53
CA LEU A 450 -11.34 21.48 19.63
C LEU A 450 -9.98 21.26 20.28
N ILE A 451 -9.05 20.75 19.53
CA ILE A 451 -7.66 20.60 19.95
C ILE A 451 -6.93 21.89 19.59
N LEU A 452 -6.69 22.74 20.57
CA LEU A 452 -6.03 24.03 20.37
C LEU A 452 -4.52 23.85 20.16
N LYS A 453 -3.91 22.89 20.88
CA LYS A 453 -2.48 22.61 20.77
C LYS A 453 -2.20 21.13 21.07
N LYS A 454 -1.40 20.48 20.24
CA LYS A 454 -0.90 19.13 20.47
C LYS A 454 0.51 19.22 21.05
N HIS A 455 0.74 18.67 22.23
CA HIS A 455 2.02 18.77 22.93
C HIS A 455 2.94 17.56 22.74
N THR A 456 2.44 16.47 22.20
CA THR A 456 3.22 15.25 21.96
C THR A 456 2.87 14.67 20.61
N ASP A 457 3.89 14.50 19.75
CA ASP A 457 3.85 13.56 18.61
C ASP A 457 4.80 12.40 18.96
N ASN A 458 4.44 11.63 19.98
CA ASN A 458 5.02 10.33 20.14
C ASN A 458 4.44 9.49 18.99
N GLY A 459 5.28 9.08 18.04
CA GLY A 459 4.92 8.35 16.83
C GLY A 459 4.32 6.97 17.10
N PHE A 460 3.27 6.93 17.89
CA PHE A 460 2.30 5.86 18.02
C PHE A 460 0.96 6.42 17.52
N ASN A 461 0.79 6.34 16.20
CA ASN A 461 -0.53 6.43 15.55
C ASN A 461 -0.70 5.23 14.66
#